data_c5f3b2ecc21cad48c8535d55fe1eaf7a
#
_entry.id   c5f3b2ecc21cad48c8535d55fe1eaf7a
#
_cell.length_a   1.000
_cell.length_b   1.000
_cell.length_c   1.000
_cell.angle_alpha   90.00
_cell.angle_beta   90.00
_cell.angle_gamma   90.00
#
_symmetry.space_group_name_H-M   'P 1'
#
loop_
_entity.id
_entity.type
_entity.pdbx_description
1 polymer ?
#
loop_
_entity_poly.entity_id
_entity_poly.type
_entity_poly.pdbx_seq_one_letter_code
_entity_poly.pdbx_strand_id
1 'polypeptide(L)'
;MNPLTTLLQVRSLMLSKPEIRGLVEKVIDEVLEVAEKEGYPVPRDKVIRTISRLKQYKNYSSMYQDVKKGKKTELDYITGAIIRIAKKHKIAVPYNEFLYDSIKFLEKYGY
;
A
#
# COMPACT_ATOMS: atom_id res chain seq x y z
N MET A 1 -2.39 2.96 0.89
CA MET A 1 -1.55 3.04 -0.34
C MET A 1 -0.22 3.76 -0.12
N ASN A 2 0.12 3.97 1.14
CA ASN A 2 1.39 4.61 1.49
C ASN A 2 2.64 3.88 0.94
N PRO A 3 2.72 2.53 0.95
CA PRO A 3 3.89 1.88 0.37
C PRO A 3 4.09 2.19 -1.11
N LEU A 4 3.03 2.29 -1.89
CA LEU A 4 3.14 2.58 -3.31
C LEU A 4 3.61 4.02 -3.57
N THR A 5 3.05 5.01 -2.87
CA THR A 5 3.52 6.40 -2.98
C THR A 5 4.96 6.55 -2.52
N THR A 6 5.36 5.81 -1.50
CA THR A 6 6.72 5.82 -0.98
C THR A 6 7.71 5.26 -2.00
N LEU A 7 7.39 4.11 -2.59
CA LEU A 7 8.23 3.50 -3.61
C LEU A 7 8.39 4.40 -4.83
N LEU A 8 7.30 4.98 -5.31
CA LEU A 8 7.30 5.82 -6.50
C LEU A 8 7.76 7.26 -6.22
N GLN A 9 7.92 7.63 -4.96
CA GLN A 9 8.34 8.97 -4.54
C GLN A 9 7.40 10.06 -5.05
N VAL A 10 6.10 9.81 -4.93
CA VAL A 10 5.07 10.73 -5.43
C VAL A 10 4.12 11.14 -4.32
N ARG A 11 3.46 12.28 -4.53
CA ARG A 11 2.42 12.76 -3.63
C ARG A 11 1.17 11.89 -3.77
N SER A 12 0.37 11.82 -2.71
CA SER A 12 -0.81 10.95 -2.65
C SER A 12 -1.79 11.20 -3.79
N LEU A 13 -1.92 12.46 -4.25
CA LEU A 13 -2.82 12.78 -5.36
C LEU A 13 -2.49 12.02 -6.65
N MET A 14 -1.22 11.61 -6.83
CA MET A 14 -0.79 10.93 -8.05
C MET A 14 -1.41 9.54 -8.21
N LEU A 15 -1.87 8.94 -7.12
CA LEU A 15 -2.55 7.63 -7.19
C LEU A 15 -3.91 7.71 -7.88
N SER A 16 -4.46 8.93 -8.07
CA SER A 16 -5.70 9.11 -8.82
C SER A 16 -5.52 9.11 -10.33
N LYS A 17 -4.27 9.07 -10.82
CA LYS A 17 -3.97 9.11 -12.25
C LYS A 17 -4.33 7.79 -12.93
N PRO A 18 -4.90 7.84 -14.15
CA PRO A 18 -5.33 6.61 -14.83
C PRO A 18 -4.18 5.65 -15.16
N GLU A 19 -2.97 6.16 -15.36
CA GLU A 19 -1.80 5.34 -15.73
C GLU A 19 -1.37 4.39 -14.60
N ILE A 20 -1.67 4.72 -13.34
CA ILE A 20 -1.30 3.89 -12.19
C ILE A 20 -2.49 3.07 -11.68
N ARG A 21 -3.68 3.32 -12.19
CA ARG A 21 -4.92 2.72 -11.67
C ARG A 21 -4.89 1.20 -11.65
N GLY A 22 -4.40 0.57 -12.70
CA GLY A 22 -4.31 -0.89 -12.77
C GLY A 22 -3.46 -1.47 -11.66
N LEU A 23 -2.32 -0.85 -11.36
CA LEU A 23 -1.46 -1.30 -10.26
C LEU A 23 -2.13 -1.07 -8.90
N VAL A 24 -2.73 0.09 -8.71
CA VAL A 24 -3.47 0.39 -7.47
C VAL A 24 -4.55 -0.66 -7.23
N GLU A 25 -5.33 -1.01 -8.24
CA GLU A 25 -6.39 -2.01 -8.12
C GLU A 25 -5.84 -3.39 -7.78
N LYS A 26 -4.72 -3.80 -8.36
CA LYS A 26 -4.10 -5.09 -8.06
C LYS A 26 -3.65 -5.18 -6.60
N VAL A 27 -3.05 -4.12 -6.08
CA VAL A 27 -2.64 -4.06 -4.68
C VAL A 27 -3.86 -4.15 -3.76
N ILE A 28 -4.91 -3.38 -4.07
CA ILE A 28 -6.15 -3.36 -3.29
C ILE A 28 -6.85 -4.71 -3.34
N ASP A 29 -6.95 -5.34 -4.50
CA ASP A 29 -7.66 -6.61 -4.65
C ASP A 29 -7.03 -7.70 -3.77
N GLU A 30 -5.71 -7.73 -3.65
CA GLU A 30 -5.05 -8.65 -2.73
C GLU A 30 -5.45 -8.39 -1.27
N VAL A 31 -5.47 -7.12 -0.86
CA VAL A 31 -5.85 -6.74 0.51
C VAL A 31 -7.30 -7.10 0.78
N LEU A 32 -8.20 -6.86 -0.18
CA LEU A 32 -9.62 -7.17 -0.02
C LEU A 32 -9.87 -8.69 0.10
N GLU A 33 -9.15 -9.49 -0.66
CA GLU A 33 -9.24 -10.95 -0.55
C GLU A 33 -8.81 -11.43 0.84
N VAL A 34 -7.72 -10.91 1.34
CA VAL A 34 -7.22 -11.25 2.68
C VAL A 34 -8.24 -10.84 3.74
N ALA A 35 -8.79 -9.63 3.64
CA ALA A 35 -9.77 -9.13 4.60
C ALA A 35 -11.04 -10.01 4.61
N GLU A 36 -11.52 -10.40 3.44
CA GLU A 36 -12.69 -11.27 3.33
C GLU A 36 -12.45 -12.63 4.00
N LYS A 37 -11.31 -13.25 3.74
CA LYS A 37 -10.95 -14.53 4.35
C LYS A 37 -10.78 -14.44 5.87
N GLU A 38 -10.35 -13.31 6.37
CA GLU A 38 -10.21 -13.07 7.81
C GLU A 38 -11.54 -12.73 8.48
N GLY A 39 -12.62 -12.60 7.72
CA GLY A 39 -13.96 -12.34 8.25
C GLY A 39 -14.33 -10.86 8.33
N TYR A 40 -13.61 -9.99 7.63
CA TYR A 40 -13.85 -8.55 7.60
C TYR A 40 -14.03 -8.05 6.17
N PRO A 41 -15.10 -8.47 5.46
CA PRO A 41 -15.30 -8.07 4.07
C PRO A 41 -15.47 -6.56 3.95
N VAL A 42 -14.79 -5.97 2.97
CA VAL A 42 -14.87 -4.54 2.69
C VAL A 42 -15.37 -4.38 1.25
N PRO A 43 -16.43 -3.57 1.01
CA PRO A 43 -16.92 -3.34 -0.35
C PRO A 43 -15.85 -2.68 -1.21
N ARG A 44 -15.55 -3.27 -2.36
CA ARG A 44 -14.51 -2.79 -3.29
C ARG A 44 -14.79 -1.37 -3.78
N ASP A 45 -16.05 -1.08 -4.11
CA ASP A 45 -16.43 0.24 -4.60
C ASP A 45 -16.19 1.35 -3.57
N LYS A 46 -16.34 1.03 -2.28
CA LYS A 46 -16.05 1.98 -1.20
C LYS A 46 -14.57 2.32 -1.15
N VAL A 47 -13.70 1.33 -1.32
CA VAL A 47 -12.25 1.53 -1.33
C VAL A 47 -11.85 2.33 -2.57
N ILE A 48 -12.39 2.01 -3.73
CA ILE A 48 -12.12 2.73 -4.97
C ILE A 48 -12.55 4.19 -4.86
N ARG A 49 -13.71 4.48 -4.25
CA ARG A 49 -14.13 5.87 -4.01
C ARG A 49 -13.16 6.60 -3.09
N THR A 50 -12.65 5.92 -2.06
CA THR A 50 -11.64 6.50 -1.17
C THR A 50 -10.36 6.86 -1.93
N ILE A 51 -9.90 5.97 -2.81
CA ILE A 51 -8.73 6.25 -3.67
C ILE A 51 -9.00 7.44 -4.59
N SER A 52 -10.20 7.55 -5.16
CA SER A 52 -10.56 8.68 -6.02
C SER A 52 -10.47 10.03 -5.31
N ARG A 53 -10.70 10.04 -3.98
CA ARG A 53 -10.59 11.26 -3.18
C ARG A 53 -9.14 11.70 -2.97
N LEU A 54 -8.16 10.84 -3.24
CA LEU A 54 -6.74 11.17 -3.07
C LEU A 54 -6.30 12.33 -3.96
N LYS A 55 -7.02 12.62 -5.04
CA LYS A 55 -6.74 13.79 -5.89
C LYS A 55 -6.73 15.11 -5.10
N GLN A 56 -7.36 15.15 -3.92
CA GLN A 56 -7.39 16.32 -3.05
C GLN A 56 -6.17 16.43 -2.14
N TYR A 57 -5.37 15.36 -2.02
CA TYR A 57 -4.25 15.29 -1.09
C TYR A 57 -2.94 15.59 -1.81
N LYS A 58 -2.45 16.81 -1.63
CA LYS A 58 -1.24 17.32 -2.28
C LYS A 58 0.04 17.00 -1.51
N ASN A 59 -0.07 16.39 -0.33
CA ASN A 59 1.08 16.08 0.51
C ASN A 59 1.68 14.72 0.18
N TYR A 60 2.94 14.56 0.51
CA TYR A 60 3.57 13.23 0.54
C TYR A 60 3.05 12.45 1.75
N SER A 61 2.98 11.12 1.63
CA SER A 61 2.55 10.27 2.74
C SER A 61 3.53 10.34 3.91
N SER A 62 3.05 10.02 5.11
CA SER A 62 3.90 9.94 6.29
C SER A 62 5.01 8.90 6.11
N MET A 63 4.71 7.78 5.44
CA MET A 63 5.71 6.74 5.17
C MET A 63 6.84 7.28 4.29
N TYR A 64 6.52 8.01 3.24
CA TYR A 64 7.52 8.65 2.38
C TYR A 64 8.41 9.59 3.21
N GLN A 65 7.79 10.42 4.06
CA GLN A 65 8.54 11.37 4.90
C GLN A 65 9.47 10.64 5.87
N ASP A 66 9.03 9.52 6.46
CA ASP A 66 9.85 8.73 7.35
C ASP A 66 11.07 8.13 6.64
N VAL A 67 10.88 7.58 5.43
CA VAL A 67 11.99 7.06 4.63
C VAL A 67 12.98 8.17 4.29
N LYS A 68 12.49 9.33 3.89
CA LYS A 68 13.34 10.50 3.57
C LYS A 68 14.19 10.93 4.75
N LYS A 69 13.64 10.83 5.97
CA LYS A 69 14.34 11.23 7.20
C LYS A 69 15.16 10.12 7.83
N GLY A 70 15.18 8.93 7.22
CA GLY A 70 15.87 7.77 7.77
C GLY A 70 15.19 7.18 8.99
N LYS A 71 13.89 7.43 9.17
CA LYS A 71 13.11 6.89 10.28
C LYS A 71 12.45 5.59 9.89
N LYS A 72 12.23 4.71 10.89
CA LYS A 72 11.46 3.48 10.69
C LYS A 72 10.01 3.82 10.38
N THR A 73 9.43 3.11 9.40
CA THR A 73 8.04 3.31 8.98
C THR A 73 7.08 2.36 9.70
N GLU A 74 5.79 2.51 9.45
CA GLU A 74 4.74 1.62 9.94
C GLU A 74 4.52 0.39 9.03
N LEU A 75 5.42 0.12 8.12
CA LEU A 75 5.29 -0.93 7.11
C LEU A 75 4.93 -2.29 7.71
N ASP A 76 5.60 -2.70 8.79
CA ASP A 76 5.37 -4.00 9.43
C ASP A 76 3.96 -4.12 10.02
N TYR A 77 3.37 -3.01 10.46
CA TYR A 77 2.04 -3.00 11.06
C TYR A 77 0.93 -2.87 10.02
N ILE A 78 1.24 -2.47 8.81
CA ILE A 78 0.28 -2.30 7.71
C ILE A 78 0.45 -3.44 6.71
N THR A 79 1.44 -3.35 5.83
CA THR A 79 1.68 -4.34 4.77
C THR A 79 2.18 -5.66 5.35
N GLY A 80 3.05 -5.60 6.36
CA GLY A 80 3.52 -6.80 7.03
C GLY A 80 2.39 -7.60 7.66
N ALA A 81 1.40 -6.92 8.25
CA ALA A 81 0.22 -7.58 8.82
C ALA A 81 -0.60 -8.28 7.73
N ILE A 82 -0.82 -7.62 6.58
CA ILE A 82 -1.53 -8.22 5.45
C ILE A 82 -0.83 -9.50 4.98
N ILE A 83 0.49 -9.46 4.85
CA ILE A 83 1.28 -10.61 4.40
C ILE A 83 1.17 -11.77 5.40
N ARG A 84 1.24 -11.49 6.71
CA ARG A 84 1.11 -12.52 7.74
C ARG A 84 -0.26 -13.19 7.70
N ILE A 85 -1.33 -12.41 7.57
CA ILE A 85 -2.68 -12.93 7.49
C ILE A 85 -2.89 -13.72 6.20
N ALA A 86 -2.34 -13.23 5.08
CA ALA A 86 -2.38 -13.94 3.80
C ALA A 86 -1.75 -15.33 3.92
N LYS A 87 -0.60 -15.44 4.56
CA LYS A 87 0.07 -16.73 4.79
C LYS A 87 -0.79 -17.69 5.62
N LYS A 88 -1.44 -17.18 6.65
CA LYS A 88 -2.37 -17.96 7.48
C LYS A 88 -3.47 -18.60 6.64
N HIS A 89 -3.99 -17.89 5.65
CA HIS A 89 -5.06 -18.35 4.77
C HIS A 89 -4.55 -18.94 3.45
N LYS A 90 -3.24 -19.06 3.27
CA LYS A 90 -2.61 -19.58 2.05
C LYS A 90 -3.01 -18.78 0.79
N ILE A 91 -3.08 -17.46 0.94
CA ILE A 91 -3.39 -16.53 -0.14
C ILE A 91 -2.09 -15.90 -0.65
N ALA A 92 -1.87 -15.91 -1.97
CA ALA A 92 -0.74 -15.22 -2.58
C ALA A 92 -1.03 -13.73 -2.69
N VAL A 93 -0.09 -12.89 -2.24
CA VAL A 93 -0.19 -11.43 -2.31
C VAL A 93 1.10 -10.85 -2.90
N PRO A 94 1.42 -11.19 -4.16
CA PRO A 94 2.72 -10.83 -4.75
C PRO A 94 2.95 -9.32 -4.85
N TYR A 95 1.93 -8.52 -5.12
CA TYR A 95 2.09 -7.07 -5.20
C TYR A 95 2.39 -6.45 -3.84
N ASN A 96 1.72 -6.92 -2.79
CA ASN A 96 2.01 -6.44 -1.44
C ASN A 96 3.38 -6.92 -0.95
N GLU A 97 3.79 -8.14 -1.28
CA GLU A 97 5.13 -8.63 -0.96
C GLU A 97 6.22 -7.82 -1.67
N PHE A 98 6.02 -7.50 -2.94
CA PHE A 98 6.94 -6.64 -3.67
C PHE A 98 7.09 -5.28 -3.01
N LEU A 99 5.98 -4.65 -2.64
CA LEU A 99 6.01 -3.37 -1.94
C LEU A 99 6.71 -3.48 -0.59
N TYR A 100 6.42 -4.54 0.17
CA TYR A 100 7.04 -4.76 1.47
C TYR A 100 8.57 -4.86 1.34
N ASP A 101 9.06 -5.71 0.46
CA ASP A 101 10.49 -5.91 0.28
C ASP A 101 11.17 -4.64 -0.21
N SER A 102 10.53 -3.91 -1.13
CA SER A 102 11.06 -2.66 -1.68
C SER A 102 11.19 -1.59 -0.60
N ILE A 103 10.16 -1.42 0.24
CA ILE A 103 10.18 -0.41 1.28
C ILE A 103 11.17 -0.80 2.40
N LYS A 104 11.28 -2.08 2.74
CA LYS A 104 12.30 -2.55 3.69
C LYS A 104 13.70 -2.18 3.21
N PHE A 105 13.97 -2.34 1.92
CA PHE A 105 15.23 -1.92 1.33
C PHE A 105 15.45 -0.41 1.50
N LEU A 106 14.42 0.39 1.20
CA LEU A 106 14.51 1.84 1.31
C LEU A 106 14.65 2.32 2.76
N GLU A 107 14.04 1.62 3.72
CA GLU A 107 14.24 1.93 5.14
C GLU A 107 15.70 1.80 5.56
N LYS A 108 16.40 0.83 4.99
CA LYS A 108 17.80 0.54 5.33
C LYS A 108 18.79 1.44 4.60
N TYR A 109 18.57 1.66 3.32
CA TYR A 109 19.56 2.33 2.45
C TYR A 109 19.13 3.71 1.95
N GLY A 110 17.86 4.09 2.10
CA GLY A 110 17.31 5.33 1.56
C GLY A 110 17.06 5.27 0.05
N TYR A 111 16.65 6.39 -0.48
CA TYR A 111 16.44 6.51 -1.93
C TYR A 111 17.74 6.59 -2.69
#